data_0e122ee1e51de3d8759203e09c18ac0d
#
_entry.id   0e122ee1e51de3d8759203e09c18ac0d
#
_cell.length_a   1.000
_cell.length_b   1.000
_cell.length_c   1.000
_cell.angle_alpha   90.00
_cell.angle_beta   90.00
_cell.angle_gamma   90.00
#
_symmetry.space_group_name_H-M   'P 1'
#
loop_
_entity.id
_entity.type
_entity.pdbx_description
1 polymer ?
#
loop_
_entity_poly.entity_id
_entity_poly.type
_entity_poly.pdbx_seq_one_letter_code
_entity_poly.pdbx_strand_id
1 'polypeptide(L)'
;MHQLLGGKLRDSIPMIAYLFWRYDRPGGGDDTHAEELADYCVELKETLGVSAMKLKAGVMDPMEEVRVLTICREKLGPDFGLRIDPNGVWSVATAIKAGKKLEEIDIQYYEDPSWGLEGMKAVREKIRVPLATNMYPNKFDELGPSIHMNSIDIILTDLHYWEGPRGVKDLTAVCRTFNLGVAMHSGAEFGVELAAMLHTASTIPAMTMPGDAHYHYLTDDIIKGGLMKYDQGAIKVPEGYGLGVELDEEKMDKYGKYYEEKGDYYARFHQDPRRPEWYPNVSGI
;
A
#
# COMPACT_ATOMS: atom_id res chain seq x y z
N MET A 1 -3.20 -12.17 20.03
CA MET A 1 -2.28 -12.51 18.93
C MET A 1 -0.85 -12.01 19.20
N HIS A 2 -0.64 -10.72 19.40
CA HIS A 2 0.70 -10.14 19.60
C HIS A 2 1.55 -10.83 20.71
N GLN A 3 0.92 -11.38 21.75
CA GLN A 3 1.66 -12.13 22.79
C GLN A 3 2.41 -13.34 22.25
N LEU A 4 1.82 -14.07 21.29
CA LEU A 4 2.48 -15.20 20.60
C LEU A 4 3.66 -14.77 19.73
N LEU A 5 3.71 -13.48 19.36
CA LEU A 5 4.76 -12.87 18.56
C LEU A 5 5.82 -12.14 19.39
N GLY A 6 5.79 -12.29 20.72
CA GLY A 6 6.78 -11.71 21.63
C GLY A 6 6.33 -10.42 22.33
N GLY A 7 5.06 -10.03 22.22
CA GLY A 7 4.48 -8.85 22.84
C GLY A 7 4.49 -7.61 21.95
N LYS A 8 3.55 -6.70 22.19
CA LYS A 8 3.43 -5.45 21.42
C LYS A 8 4.37 -4.36 21.96
N LEU A 9 4.93 -3.60 21.06
CA LEU A 9 5.81 -2.45 21.30
C LEU A 9 5.06 -1.12 21.19
N ARG A 10 3.88 -1.14 20.56
CA ARG A 10 3.02 0.03 20.34
C ARG A 10 1.54 -0.37 20.34
N ASP A 11 0.69 0.54 20.78
CA ASP A 11 -0.75 0.30 20.93
C ASP A 11 -1.56 0.71 19.70
N SER A 12 -0.99 1.49 18.81
CA SER A 12 -1.58 1.90 17.54
C SER A 12 -0.53 1.86 16.44
N ILE A 13 -0.98 1.64 15.22
CA ILE A 13 -0.13 1.58 14.03
C ILE A 13 -0.46 2.76 13.13
N PRO A 14 0.51 3.63 12.84
CA PRO A 14 0.33 4.66 11.83
C PRO A 14 0.06 4.03 10.47
N MET A 15 -0.93 4.56 9.77
CA MET A 15 -1.34 4.11 8.44
C MET A 15 -1.24 5.26 7.45
N ILE A 16 -1.18 4.91 6.18
CA ILE A 16 -1.27 5.90 5.09
C ILE A 16 -2.66 5.91 4.48
N ALA A 17 -2.95 6.93 3.69
CA ALA A 17 -4.04 6.89 2.73
C ALA A 17 -3.55 6.40 1.36
N TYR A 18 -4.36 5.61 0.70
CA TYR A 18 -4.20 5.33 -0.72
C TYR A 18 -4.87 6.41 -1.56
N LEU A 19 -4.34 6.65 -2.74
CA LEU A 19 -4.87 7.56 -3.72
C LEU A 19 -5.01 6.82 -5.05
N PHE A 20 -6.23 6.68 -5.51
CA PHE A 20 -6.55 6.05 -6.79
C PHE A 20 -7.17 7.10 -7.70
N TRP A 21 -6.89 7.04 -8.98
CA TRP A 21 -7.66 7.75 -9.98
C TRP A 21 -9.12 7.34 -9.90
N ARG A 22 -10.02 8.30 -9.67
CA ARG A 22 -11.44 8.06 -9.53
C ARG A 22 -12.12 8.39 -10.85
N TYR A 23 -13.09 7.60 -11.24
CA TYR A 23 -13.89 7.84 -12.42
C TYR A 23 -15.38 7.96 -12.04
N ASP A 24 -16.15 8.64 -12.90
CA ASP A 24 -17.54 8.93 -12.66
C ASP A 24 -18.36 7.67 -12.36
N ARG A 25 -18.77 7.56 -11.11
CA ARG A 25 -19.63 6.50 -10.59
C ARG A 25 -20.30 6.94 -9.30
N PRO A 26 -21.45 6.34 -8.93
CA PRO A 26 -22.09 6.63 -7.63
C PRO A 26 -21.13 6.42 -6.46
N GLY A 27 -20.92 7.47 -5.65
CA GLY A 27 -20.02 7.46 -4.51
C GLY A 27 -18.52 7.55 -4.86
N GLY A 28 -18.17 7.71 -6.15
CA GLY A 28 -16.81 7.98 -6.61
C GLY A 28 -16.55 9.47 -6.84
N GLY A 29 -15.38 9.76 -7.39
CA GLY A 29 -15.02 11.07 -7.95
C GLY A 29 -15.01 10.99 -9.47
N ASP A 30 -14.56 12.06 -10.09
CA ASP A 30 -14.31 12.11 -11.54
C ASP A 30 -12.99 12.84 -11.77
N ASP A 31 -11.88 12.13 -11.57
CA ASP A 31 -10.56 12.72 -11.70
C ASP A 31 -10.11 12.62 -13.16
N THR A 32 -10.09 13.74 -13.83
CA THR A 32 -9.62 13.87 -15.22
C THR A 32 -8.22 14.50 -15.28
N HIS A 33 -7.85 15.20 -14.21
CA HIS A 33 -6.59 15.94 -14.11
C HIS A 33 -5.91 15.74 -12.75
N ALA A 34 -4.60 15.95 -12.71
CA ALA A 34 -3.78 15.78 -11.52
C ALA A 34 -4.23 16.66 -10.33
N GLU A 35 -4.76 17.85 -10.62
CA GLU A 35 -5.23 18.79 -9.60
C GLU A 35 -6.36 18.22 -8.76
N GLU A 36 -7.35 17.59 -9.39
CA GLU A 36 -8.53 17.01 -8.72
C GLU A 36 -8.12 15.90 -7.77
N LEU A 37 -7.20 15.04 -8.22
CA LEU A 37 -6.68 13.96 -7.39
C LEU A 37 -5.80 14.49 -6.25
N ALA A 38 -5.03 15.54 -6.48
CA ALA A 38 -4.24 16.19 -5.43
C ALA A 38 -5.13 16.91 -4.40
N ASP A 39 -6.26 17.49 -4.80
CA ASP A 39 -7.25 18.05 -3.87
C ASP A 39 -7.86 16.97 -2.99
N TYR A 40 -8.19 15.82 -3.56
CA TYR A 40 -8.66 14.67 -2.80
C TYR A 40 -7.60 14.15 -1.80
N CYS A 41 -6.33 14.22 -2.15
CA CYS A 41 -5.25 13.88 -1.21
C CYS A 41 -5.27 14.80 0.03
N VAL A 42 -5.51 16.10 -0.15
CA VAL A 42 -5.63 17.05 0.96
C VAL A 42 -6.84 16.70 1.83
N GLU A 43 -7.99 16.40 1.22
CA GLU A 43 -9.20 15.97 1.93
C GLU A 43 -8.95 14.69 2.77
N LEU A 44 -8.28 13.69 2.19
CA LEU A 44 -7.94 12.46 2.92
C LEU A 44 -7.01 12.73 4.11
N LYS A 45 -6.00 13.59 3.95
CA LYS A 45 -5.14 14.01 5.07
C LYS A 45 -5.94 14.65 6.19
N GLU A 46 -6.85 15.58 5.87
CA GLU A 46 -7.67 16.27 6.85
C GLU A 46 -8.64 15.32 7.56
N THR A 47 -9.27 14.42 6.79
CA THR A 47 -10.29 13.50 7.32
C THR A 47 -9.69 12.39 8.16
N LEU A 48 -8.57 11.79 7.72
CA LEU A 48 -7.95 10.63 8.36
C LEU A 48 -6.83 10.99 9.33
N GLY A 49 -6.26 12.20 9.21
CA GLY A 49 -5.11 12.62 10.01
C GLY A 49 -3.79 11.94 9.63
N VAL A 50 -3.69 11.34 8.43
CA VAL A 50 -2.50 10.61 7.99
C VAL A 50 -1.32 11.53 7.72
N SER A 51 -0.10 11.00 7.90
CA SER A 51 1.15 11.71 7.64
C SER A 51 1.80 11.37 6.29
N ALA A 52 1.23 10.43 5.57
CA ALA A 52 1.70 10.01 4.25
C ALA A 52 0.55 9.46 3.39
N MET A 53 0.78 9.45 2.08
CA MET A 53 -0.13 8.85 1.10
C MET A 53 0.64 8.10 0.02
N LYS A 54 -0.04 7.18 -0.66
CA LYS A 54 0.49 6.45 -1.80
C LYS A 54 -0.45 6.56 -3.01
N LEU A 55 0.08 7.04 -4.12
CA LEU A 55 -0.62 7.03 -5.40
C LEU A 55 -0.47 5.66 -6.05
N LYS A 56 -1.59 4.99 -6.34
CA LYS A 56 -1.64 3.86 -7.25
C LYS A 56 -1.55 4.37 -8.68
N ALA A 57 -0.42 4.13 -9.28
CA ALA A 57 -0.01 4.59 -10.60
C ALA A 57 -0.08 3.47 -11.65
N GLY A 58 0.38 3.76 -12.87
CA GLY A 58 0.37 2.81 -13.98
C GLY A 58 -0.95 2.78 -14.74
N VAL A 59 -1.83 3.75 -14.52
CA VAL A 59 -3.17 3.89 -15.12
C VAL A 59 -3.20 5.04 -16.12
N MET A 60 -2.55 6.16 -15.79
CA MET A 60 -2.48 7.36 -16.61
C MET A 60 -1.12 7.48 -17.32
N ASP A 61 -0.94 8.58 -18.08
CA ASP A 61 0.41 8.95 -18.52
C ASP A 61 1.33 9.08 -17.31
N PRO A 62 2.51 8.43 -17.33
CA PRO A 62 3.41 8.45 -16.17
C PRO A 62 3.82 9.85 -15.70
N MET A 63 3.87 10.84 -16.61
CA MET A 63 4.21 12.20 -16.23
C MET A 63 3.03 12.95 -15.60
N GLU A 64 1.82 12.60 -15.96
CA GLU A 64 0.63 13.11 -15.27
C GLU A 64 0.52 12.53 -13.85
N GLU A 65 0.87 11.27 -13.66
CA GLU A 65 0.94 10.65 -12.32
C GLU A 65 2.03 11.28 -11.44
N VAL A 66 3.20 11.58 -12.01
CA VAL A 66 4.25 12.36 -11.33
C VAL A 66 3.75 13.77 -10.98
N ARG A 67 2.96 14.40 -11.87
CA ARG A 67 2.39 15.73 -11.65
C ARG A 67 1.43 15.75 -10.46
N VAL A 68 0.63 14.69 -10.23
CA VAL A 68 -0.19 14.55 -9.00
C VAL A 68 0.68 14.74 -7.76
N LEU A 69 1.79 14.01 -7.67
CA LEU A 69 2.67 14.09 -6.51
C LEU A 69 3.37 15.44 -6.38
N THR A 70 3.68 16.10 -7.51
CA THR A 70 4.24 17.44 -7.50
C THR A 70 3.26 18.43 -6.87
N ILE A 71 2.00 18.39 -7.28
CA ILE A 71 0.95 19.27 -6.72
C ILE A 71 0.67 18.90 -5.25
N CYS A 72 0.66 17.62 -4.91
CA CYS A 72 0.54 17.19 -3.52
C CYS A 72 1.67 17.75 -2.66
N ARG A 73 2.93 17.74 -3.14
CA ARG A 73 4.08 18.33 -2.43
C ARG A 73 3.91 19.80 -2.20
N GLU A 74 3.44 20.55 -3.19
CA GLU A 74 3.16 21.99 -3.08
C GLU A 74 2.06 22.29 -2.04
N LYS A 75 0.98 21.49 -2.03
CA LYS A 75 -0.15 21.69 -1.13
C LYS A 75 0.10 21.23 0.30
N LEU A 76 0.82 20.12 0.48
CA LEU A 76 0.96 19.42 1.78
C LEU A 76 2.27 19.75 2.50
N GLY A 77 3.22 20.38 1.81
CA GLY A 77 4.51 20.75 2.38
C GLY A 77 5.55 19.61 2.39
N PRO A 78 6.80 19.91 2.80
CA PRO A 78 7.93 19.00 2.69
C PRO A 78 7.86 17.79 3.63
N ASP A 79 7.19 17.92 4.77
CA ASP A 79 7.16 16.88 5.80
C ASP A 79 6.12 15.77 5.54
N PHE A 80 5.23 15.96 4.56
CA PHE A 80 4.23 14.95 4.22
C PHE A 80 4.81 13.86 3.35
N GLY A 81 4.68 12.60 3.76
CA GLY A 81 5.22 11.44 3.04
C GLY A 81 4.44 11.19 1.73
N LEU A 82 5.14 11.25 0.61
CA LEU A 82 4.58 10.91 -0.70
C LEU A 82 5.17 9.61 -1.21
N ARG A 83 4.34 8.74 -1.75
CA ARG A 83 4.71 7.44 -2.31
C ARG A 83 3.98 7.22 -3.63
N ILE A 84 4.56 6.42 -4.50
CA ILE A 84 3.95 6.04 -5.79
C ILE A 84 4.23 4.57 -6.07
N ASP A 85 3.25 3.89 -6.66
CA ASP A 85 3.31 2.48 -6.97
C ASP A 85 2.63 2.17 -8.31
N PRO A 86 3.40 2.01 -9.39
CA PRO A 86 2.89 1.58 -10.69
C PRO A 86 2.77 0.05 -10.83
N ASN A 87 2.95 -0.74 -9.77
CA ASN A 87 2.85 -2.20 -9.78
C ASN A 87 3.67 -2.91 -10.89
N GLY A 88 4.88 -2.44 -11.15
CA GLY A 88 5.79 -3.05 -12.11
C GLY A 88 5.45 -2.86 -13.59
N VAL A 89 4.40 -2.09 -13.93
CA VAL A 89 3.94 -1.98 -15.33
C VAL A 89 4.77 -1.03 -16.17
N TRP A 90 5.59 -0.17 -15.57
CA TRP A 90 6.42 0.74 -16.34
C TRP A 90 7.68 0.05 -16.85
N SER A 91 8.08 0.40 -18.08
CA SER A 91 9.39 0.01 -18.57
C SER A 91 10.49 0.64 -17.71
N VAL A 92 11.67 0.01 -17.68
CA VAL A 92 12.83 0.57 -16.97
C VAL A 92 13.13 2.01 -17.42
N ALA A 93 13.00 2.31 -18.72
CA ALA A 93 13.23 3.66 -19.25
C ALA A 93 12.19 4.66 -18.72
N THR A 94 10.91 4.29 -18.71
CA THR A 94 9.82 5.11 -18.14
C THR A 94 10.01 5.32 -16.64
N ALA A 95 10.30 4.24 -15.92
CA ALA A 95 10.54 4.29 -14.47
C ALA A 95 11.72 5.21 -14.10
N ILE A 96 12.81 5.17 -14.85
CA ILE A 96 13.96 6.09 -14.66
C ILE A 96 13.57 7.53 -14.95
N LYS A 97 12.82 7.78 -16.04
CA LYS A 97 12.37 9.14 -16.39
C LYS A 97 11.47 9.73 -15.29
N ALA A 98 10.49 8.96 -14.82
CA ALA A 98 9.62 9.33 -13.72
C ALA A 98 10.42 9.52 -12.41
N GLY A 99 11.28 8.57 -12.07
CA GLY A 99 12.10 8.58 -10.86
C GLY A 99 12.96 9.83 -10.73
N LYS A 100 13.54 10.33 -11.82
CA LYS A 100 14.30 11.58 -11.82
C LYS A 100 13.45 12.81 -11.49
N LYS A 101 12.18 12.81 -11.84
CA LYS A 101 11.25 13.87 -11.46
C LYS A 101 10.79 13.73 -10.01
N LEU A 102 10.61 12.49 -9.57
CA LEU A 102 10.27 12.19 -8.18
C LEU A 102 11.39 12.55 -7.20
N GLU A 103 12.66 12.50 -7.64
CA GLU A 103 13.80 13.04 -6.86
C GLU A 103 13.66 14.53 -6.56
N GLU A 104 13.16 15.33 -7.53
CA GLU A 104 13.04 16.78 -7.39
C GLU A 104 12.03 17.19 -6.29
N ILE A 105 11.06 16.32 -5.99
CA ILE A 105 10.00 16.55 -4.99
C ILE A 105 10.19 15.74 -3.71
N ASP A 106 11.31 15.04 -3.56
CA ASP A 106 11.71 14.30 -2.37
C ASP A 106 10.62 13.35 -1.84
N ILE A 107 10.22 12.38 -2.66
CA ILE A 107 9.24 11.38 -2.24
C ILE A 107 9.87 10.36 -1.28
N GLN A 108 9.03 9.79 -0.40
CA GLN A 108 9.48 8.87 0.64
C GLN A 108 10.03 7.55 0.08
N TYR A 109 9.33 7.00 -0.92
CA TYR A 109 9.81 5.87 -1.71
C TYR A 109 9.01 5.68 -3.01
N TYR A 110 9.59 4.92 -3.92
CA TYR A 110 9.05 4.49 -5.19
C TYR A 110 8.88 2.98 -5.19
N GLU A 111 7.64 2.50 -5.13
CA GLU A 111 7.30 1.09 -5.04
C GLU A 111 7.17 0.48 -6.43
N ASP A 112 7.74 -0.71 -6.59
CA ASP A 112 7.64 -1.53 -7.80
C ASP A 112 7.60 -0.74 -9.13
N PRO A 113 8.60 0.15 -9.39
CA PRO A 113 8.61 0.98 -10.58
C PRO A 113 8.69 0.17 -11.88
N SER A 114 9.26 -1.03 -11.85
CA SER A 114 9.43 -1.88 -13.02
C SER A 114 9.44 -3.35 -12.62
N TRP A 115 9.24 -4.24 -13.58
CA TRP A 115 9.07 -5.66 -13.36
C TRP A 115 10.38 -6.38 -12.99
N GLY A 116 10.30 -7.22 -11.95
CA GLY A 116 11.36 -8.17 -11.57
C GLY A 116 12.58 -7.55 -10.88
N LEU A 117 13.41 -8.41 -10.27
CA LEU A 117 14.62 -7.98 -9.54
C LEU A 117 15.60 -7.21 -10.41
N GLU A 118 15.78 -7.64 -11.66
CA GLU A 118 16.68 -6.99 -12.64
C GLU A 118 16.14 -5.62 -13.06
N GLY A 119 14.83 -5.50 -13.27
CA GLY A 119 14.17 -4.23 -13.58
C GLY A 119 14.31 -3.24 -12.43
N MET A 120 14.02 -3.69 -11.20
CA MET A 120 14.21 -2.91 -9.99
C MET A 120 15.66 -2.42 -9.84
N LYS A 121 16.63 -3.33 -9.97
CA LYS A 121 18.05 -2.99 -9.92
C LYS A 121 18.42 -1.93 -10.97
N ALA A 122 17.98 -2.12 -12.23
CA ALA A 122 18.30 -1.20 -13.31
C ALA A 122 17.76 0.22 -13.07
N VAL A 123 16.59 0.35 -12.44
CA VAL A 123 16.03 1.64 -12.01
C VAL A 123 16.86 2.22 -10.87
N ARG A 124 17.11 1.42 -9.81
CA ARG A 124 17.84 1.84 -8.60
C ARG A 124 19.23 2.40 -8.91
N GLU A 125 19.93 1.85 -9.91
CA GLU A 125 21.25 2.33 -10.32
C GLU A 125 21.23 3.73 -10.98
N LYS A 126 20.06 4.25 -11.33
CA LYS A 126 19.90 5.49 -12.11
C LYS A 126 19.18 6.60 -11.38
N ILE A 127 18.56 6.30 -10.23
CA ILE A 127 17.83 7.26 -9.41
C ILE A 127 18.24 7.15 -7.94
N ARG A 128 17.93 8.18 -7.15
CA ARG A 128 18.26 8.25 -5.73
C ARG A 128 17.06 8.04 -4.82
N VAL A 129 15.84 8.04 -5.38
CA VAL A 129 14.63 7.74 -4.59
C VAL A 129 14.76 6.32 -4.05
N PRO A 130 14.52 6.08 -2.75
CA PRO A 130 14.49 4.73 -2.21
C PRO A 130 13.46 3.87 -2.95
N LEU A 131 13.85 2.64 -3.32
CA LEU A 131 12.92 1.70 -3.93
C LEU A 131 12.31 0.79 -2.88
N ALA A 132 10.96 0.68 -2.92
CA ALA A 132 10.20 -0.26 -2.13
C ALA A 132 9.59 -1.35 -3.00
N THR A 133 9.22 -2.47 -2.38
CA THR A 133 8.54 -3.55 -3.11
C THR A 133 7.63 -4.37 -2.19
N ASN A 134 6.49 -4.80 -2.75
CA ASN A 134 5.72 -5.94 -2.27
C ASN A 134 5.75 -7.12 -3.26
N MET A 135 6.35 -6.93 -4.44
CA MET A 135 6.34 -7.89 -5.55
C MET A 135 7.69 -8.60 -5.76
N TYR A 136 8.83 -7.90 -5.61
CA TYR A 136 10.16 -8.42 -5.96
C TYR A 136 11.25 -7.99 -4.97
N PRO A 137 11.55 -8.78 -3.90
CA PRO A 137 11.03 -10.12 -3.57
C PRO A 137 9.70 -10.09 -2.83
N ASN A 138 8.91 -11.17 -2.96
CA ASN A 138 7.75 -11.43 -2.13
C ASN A 138 7.79 -12.79 -1.40
N LYS A 139 8.92 -13.48 -1.44
CA LYS A 139 9.19 -14.77 -0.77
C LYS A 139 10.65 -14.91 -0.37
N PHE A 140 10.93 -15.80 0.55
CA PHE A 140 12.30 -16.00 1.09
C PHE A 140 13.32 -16.43 0.04
N ASP A 141 12.94 -17.24 -0.95
CA ASP A 141 13.84 -17.68 -2.02
C ASP A 141 14.39 -16.52 -2.86
N GLU A 142 13.65 -15.46 -3.00
CA GLU A 142 14.02 -14.28 -3.78
C GLU A 142 14.75 -13.23 -2.94
N LEU A 143 14.63 -13.30 -1.60
CA LEU A 143 15.19 -12.30 -0.70
C LEU A 143 16.72 -12.26 -0.78
N GLY A 144 17.37 -13.42 -0.76
CA GLY A 144 18.82 -13.53 -0.89
C GLY A 144 19.34 -12.91 -2.21
N PRO A 145 18.83 -13.34 -3.38
CA PRO A 145 19.14 -12.71 -4.66
C PRO A 145 18.91 -11.18 -4.67
N SER A 146 17.77 -10.71 -4.15
CA SER A 146 17.45 -9.28 -4.09
C SER A 146 18.49 -8.48 -3.30
N ILE A 147 18.85 -8.96 -2.12
CA ILE A 147 19.88 -8.35 -1.27
C ILE A 147 21.24 -8.34 -2.00
N HIS A 148 21.63 -9.47 -2.59
CA HIS A 148 22.89 -9.57 -3.32
C HIS A 148 22.95 -8.62 -4.53
N MET A 149 21.85 -8.48 -5.24
CA MET A 149 21.73 -7.56 -6.38
C MET A 149 21.60 -6.11 -5.94
N ASN A 150 21.34 -5.83 -4.65
CA ASN A 150 21.05 -4.50 -4.15
C ASN A 150 19.89 -3.83 -4.92
N SER A 151 18.79 -4.57 -5.11
CA SER A 151 17.69 -4.15 -5.98
C SER A 151 16.66 -3.25 -5.29
N ILE A 152 16.63 -3.24 -3.95
CA ILE A 152 15.64 -2.54 -3.13
C ILE A 152 16.24 -1.89 -1.88
N ASP A 153 15.50 -0.98 -1.28
CA ASP A 153 15.80 -0.35 0.02
C ASP A 153 14.77 -0.69 1.10
N ILE A 154 13.52 -1.00 0.70
CA ILE A 154 12.39 -1.18 1.61
C ILE A 154 11.59 -2.40 1.18
N ILE A 155 11.20 -3.24 2.13
CA ILE A 155 10.21 -4.31 1.91
C ILE A 155 8.89 -3.92 2.53
N LEU A 156 7.84 -3.97 1.71
CA LEU A 156 6.46 -3.83 2.14
C LEU A 156 5.93 -5.23 2.41
N THR A 157 5.97 -5.63 3.67
CA THR A 157 5.70 -7.01 4.07
C THR A 157 4.20 -7.29 4.15
N ASP A 158 3.82 -8.50 3.77
CA ASP A 158 2.44 -8.95 3.66
C ASP A 158 2.28 -10.31 4.35
N LEU A 159 1.14 -10.51 5.01
CA LEU A 159 0.89 -11.78 5.71
C LEU A 159 0.64 -12.96 4.76
N HIS A 160 0.19 -12.69 3.52
CA HIS A 160 -0.09 -13.72 2.52
C HIS A 160 1.17 -14.29 1.88
N TYR A 161 2.13 -13.40 1.55
CA TYR A 161 3.33 -13.79 0.81
C TYR A 161 4.47 -14.28 1.70
N TRP A 162 4.54 -13.77 2.94
CA TRP A 162 5.64 -14.04 3.85
C TRP A 162 5.28 -15.06 4.94
N GLU A 163 4.48 -16.08 4.60
CA GLU A 163 4.15 -17.21 5.49
C GLU A 163 3.48 -16.80 6.80
N GLY A 164 2.64 -15.78 6.74
CA GLY A 164 1.87 -15.28 7.87
C GLY A 164 2.68 -14.46 8.89
N PRO A 165 2.10 -14.18 10.06
CA PRO A 165 2.69 -13.29 11.05
C PRO A 165 4.07 -13.72 11.56
N ARG A 166 4.34 -15.03 11.60
CA ARG A 166 5.62 -15.57 12.02
C ARG A 166 6.70 -15.31 10.98
N GLY A 167 6.43 -15.62 9.71
CA GLY A 167 7.37 -15.39 8.62
C GLY A 167 7.65 -13.91 8.42
N VAL A 168 6.65 -13.04 8.58
CA VAL A 168 6.88 -11.58 8.58
C VAL A 168 7.88 -11.17 9.67
N LYS A 169 7.81 -11.73 10.87
CA LYS A 169 8.80 -11.45 11.91
C LYS A 169 10.20 -11.94 11.55
N ASP A 170 10.31 -13.12 10.98
CA ASP A 170 11.58 -13.68 10.54
C ASP A 170 12.18 -12.84 9.40
N LEU A 171 11.36 -12.41 8.43
CA LEU A 171 11.74 -11.45 7.41
C LEU A 171 12.30 -10.15 8.00
N THR A 172 11.60 -9.56 8.98
CA THR A 172 12.02 -8.27 9.55
C THR A 172 13.32 -8.36 10.34
N ALA A 173 13.67 -9.54 10.85
CA ALA A 173 14.99 -9.80 11.43
C ALA A 173 16.11 -9.75 10.37
N VAL A 174 15.85 -10.32 9.18
CA VAL A 174 16.75 -10.21 8.03
C VAL A 174 16.86 -8.77 7.56
N CYS A 175 15.73 -8.07 7.38
CA CYS A 175 15.73 -6.66 6.98
C CYS A 175 16.59 -5.80 7.92
N ARG A 176 16.44 -5.99 9.23
CA ARG A 176 17.26 -5.29 10.23
C ARG A 176 18.76 -5.60 10.08
N THR A 177 19.10 -6.85 9.76
CA THR A 177 20.51 -7.26 9.59
C THR A 177 21.14 -6.60 8.37
N PHE A 178 20.40 -6.42 7.30
CA PHE A 178 20.86 -5.81 6.05
C PHE A 178 20.47 -4.34 5.89
N ASN A 179 19.96 -3.70 6.96
CA ASN A 179 19.56 -2.30 6.98
C ASN A 179 18.52 -1.94 5.93
N LEU A 180 17.57 -2.85 5.67
CA LEU A 180 16.41 -2.60 4.82
C LEU A 180 15.27 -1.99 5.64
N GLY A 181 14.58 -1.01 5.07
CA GLY A 181 13.34 -0.47 5.61
C GLY A 181 12.21 -1.50 5.58
N VAL A 182 11.22 -1.34 6.46
CA VAL A 182 10.05 -2.22 6.53
C VAL A 182 8.79 -1.38 6.75
N ALA A 183 7.74 -1.70 5.99
CA ALA A 183 6.37 -1.30 6.26
C ALA A 183 5.42 -2.48 5.98
N MET A 184 4.14 -2.34 6.34
CA MET A 184 3.13 -3.33 5.97
C MET A 184 2.55 -2.98 4.61
N HIS A 185 2.36 -3.99 3.77
CA HIS A 185 1.61 -3.92 2.51
C HIS A 185 0.13 -4.18 2.77
N SER A 186 -0.73 -3.68 1.90
CA SER A 186 -2.18 -3.90 1.90
C SER A 186 -2.64 -4.49 0.57
N GLY A 187 -3.39 -5.59 0.66
CA GLY A 187 -4.07 -6.24 -0.47
C GLY A 187 -5.57 -5.96 -0.54
N ALA A 188 -6.06 -4.89 0.09
CA ALA A 188 -7.48 -4.57 0.25
C ALA A 188 -8.20 -5.50 1.26
N GLU A 189 -7.73 -5.48 2.47
CA GLU A 189 -8.16 -6.28 3.60
C GLU A 189 -9.51 -5.88 4.20
N PHE A 190 -10.25 -6.86 4.72
CA PHE A 190 -11.29 -6.66 5.72
C PHE A 190 -10.70 -6.64 7.15
N GLY A 191 -11.52 -6.27 8.13
CA GLY A 191 -11.09 -6.05 9.51
C GLY A 191 -10.43 -7.25 10.20
N VAL A 192 -10.71 -8.49 9.80
CA VAL A 192 -10.02 -9.68 10.34
C VAL A 192 -8.54 -9.66 9.94
N GLU A 193 -8.28 -9.43 8.67
CA GLU A 193 -6.91 -9.34 8.17
C GLU A 193 -6.21 -8.10 8.68
N LEU A 194 -6.88 -6.94 8.64
CA LEU A 194 -6.35 -5.72 9.23
C LEU A 194 -5.95 -5.92 10.69
N ALA A 195 -6.78 -6.59 11.51
CA ALA A 195 -6.43 -6.92 12.89
C ALA A 195 -5.15 -7.76 12.97
N ALA A 196 -4.99 -8.77 12.09
CA ALA A 196 -3.77 -9.59 12.04
C ALA A 196 -2.55 -8.76 11.65
N MET A 197 -2.68 -7.85 10.68
CA MET A 197 -1.65 -6.89 10.28
C MET A 197 -1.25 -5.98 11.44
N LEU A 198 -2.22 -5.37 12.12
CA LEU A 198 -1.98 -4.48 13.26
C LEU A 198 -1.27 -5.20 14.41
N HIS A 199 -1.71 -6.42 14.75
CA HIS A 199 -1.03 -7.24 15.75
C HIS A 199 0.41 -7.55 15.36
N THR A 200 0.64 -7.93 14.11
CA THR A 200 1.98 -8.25 13.60
C THR A 200 2.86 -7.02 13.63
N ALA A 201 2.43 -5.92 13.02
CA ALA A 201 3.16 -4.65 12.98
C ALA A 201 3.49 -4.12 14.38
N SER A 202 2.58 -4.31 15.36
CA SER A 202 2.82 -3.86 16.75
C SER A 202 4.00 -4.55 17.43
N THR A 203 4.42 -5.72 16.93
CA THR A 203 5.53 -6.52 17.48
C THR A 203 6.86 -6.36 16.75
N ILE A 204 6.91 -5.55 15.69
CA ILE A 204 8.09 -5.38 14.85
C ILE A 204 8.85 -4.12 15.27
N PRO A 205 10.06 -4.25 15.86
CA PRO A 205 10.86 -3.09 16.22
C PRO A 205 11.27 -2.22 15.02
N ALA A 206 11.51 -2.87 13.89
CA ALA A 206 12.02 -2.26 12.66
C ALA A 206 10.92 -1.72 11.73
N MET A 207 9.67 -1.54 12.19
CA MET A 207 8.66 -0.79 11.44
C MET A 207 9.13 0.66 11.32
N THR A 208 9.68 1.01 10.18
CA THR A 208 10.30 2.32 9.93
C THR A 208 9.35 3.33 9.33
N MET A 209 8.23 2.85 8.78
CA MET A 209 7.27 3.68 8.04
C MET A 209 5.83 3.29 8.40
N PRO A 210 4.86 4.23 8.25
CA PRO A 210 3.44 3.91 8.35
C PRO A 210 3.05 2.78 7.41
N GLY A 211 2.17 1.90 7.87
CA GLY A 211 1.66 0.79 7.08
C GLY A 211 0.67 1.22 6.01
N ASP A 212 0.54 0.42 4.99
CA ASP A 212 -0.49 0.58 3.96
C ASP A 212 -1.81 -0.01 4.44
N ALA A 213 -2.95 0.60 4.09
CA ALA A 213 -4.28 0.03 4.22
C ALA A 213 -5.24 0.66 3.22
N HIS A 214 -5.90 -0.17 2.42
CA HIS A 214 -7.03 0.25 1.59
C HIS A 214 -8.30 0.48 2.40
N TYR A 215 -8.25 0.19 3.67
CA TYR A 215 -9.38 0.07 4.59
C TYR A 215 -10.27 1.32 4.66
N HIS A 216 -9.71 2.51 4.46
CA HIS A 216 -10.49 3.75 4.43
C HIS A 216 -11.47 3.85 3.23
N TYR A 217 -11.34 2.97 2.23
CA TYR A 217 -12.29 2.88 1.11
C TYR A 217 -13.47 1.95 1.39
N LEU A 218 -13.41 1.15 2.45
CA LEU A 218 -14.53 0.29 2.81
C LEU A 218 -15.69 1.13 3.35
N THR A 219 -16.89 0.79 2.94
CA THR A 219 -18.14 1.36 3.45
C THR A 219 -18.78 0.49 4.54
N ASP A 220 -18.35 -0.76 4.66
CA ASP A 220 -18.81 -1.73 5.65
C ASP A 220 -17.71 -2.78 5.88
N ASP A 221 -17.86 -3.61 6.93
CA ASP A 221 -16.91 -4.65 7.29
C ASP A 221 -17.64 -5.90 7.77
N ILE A 222 -16.95 -7.03 7.75
CA ILE A 222 -17.45 -8.35 8.17
C ILE A 222 -17.22 -8.63 9.68
N ILE A 223 -16.73 -7.66 10.43
CA ILE A 223 -16.56 -7.77 11.87
C ILE A 223 -17.69 -7.09 12.64
N LYS A 224 -18.00 -7.60 13.84
CA LYS A 224 -18.95 -6.96 14.74
C LYS A 224 -18.44 -5.56 15.14
N GLY A 225 -19.35 -4.60 15.16
CA GLY A 225 -19.02 -3.19 15.44
C GLY A 225 -18.65 -2.37 14.22
N GLY A 226 -18.52 -3.00 13.05
CA GLY A 226 -18.23 -2.33 11.77
C GLY A 226 -16.77 -1.90 11.63
N LEU A 227 -16.55 -0.83 10.87
CA LEU A 227 -15.20 -0.36 10.51
C LEU A 227 -14.37 0.08 11.71
N MET A 228 -13.12 -0.36 11.76
CA MET A 228 -12.09 0.21 12.65
C MET A 228 -11.85 1.67 12.29
N LYS A 229 -11.63 2.50 13.30
CA LYS A 229 -11.50 3.95 13.12
C LYS A 229 -10.04 4.37 13.03
N TYR A 230 -9.78 5.29 12.13
CA TYR A 230 -8.56 6.08 12.15
C TYR A 230 -8.65 7.13 13.28
N ASP A 231 -7.60 7.22 14.05
CA ASP A 231 -7.39 8.24 15.07
C ASP A 231 -6.04 8.91 14.81
N GLN A 232 -6.06 10.16 14.34
CA GLN A 232 -4.87 10.92 13.95
C GLN A 232 -3.91 10.12 13.04
N GLY A 233 -4.45 9.48 12.02
CA GLY A 233 -3.69 8.71 11.04
C GLY A 233 -3.22 7.33 11.51
N ALA A 234 -3.67 6.86 12.65
CA ALA A 234 -3.32 5.54 13.18
C ALA A 234 -4.57 4.69 13.46
N ILE A 235 -4.42 3.37 13.44
CA ILE A 235 -5.45 2.44 13.86
C ILE A 235 -4.97 1.71 15.11
N LYS A 236 -5.83 1.66 16.13
CA LYS A 236 -5.52 0.99 17.40
C LYS A 236 -5.47 -0.53 17.20
N VAL A 237 -4.45 -1.17 17.77
CA VAL A 237 -4.35 -2.63 17.80
C VAL A 237 -5.51 -3.18 18.64
N PRO A 238 -6.37 -4.07 18.09
CA PRO A 238 -7.50 -4.60 18.81
C PRO A 238 -7.08 -5.36 20.08
N GLU A 239 -7.89 -5.28 21.12
CA GLU A 239 -7.66 -5.96 22.40
C GLU A 239 -8.65 -7.12 22.59
N GLY A 240 -8.25 -8.11 23.39
CA GLY A 240 -9.08 -9.27 23.69
C GLY A 240 -8.44 -10.57 23.24
N TYR A 241 -9.25 -11.63 23.19
CA TYR A 241 -8.79 -12.95 22.78
C TYR A 241 -8.59 -13.02 21.24
N GLY A 242 -7.67 -13.87 20.80
CA GLY A 242 -7.39 -14.07 19.38
C GLY A 242 -6.84 -12.80 18.72
N LEU A 243 -7.55 -12.30 17.71
CA LEU A 243 -7.29 -11.05 17.02
C LEU A 243 -8.01 -9.84 17.64
N GLY A 244 -8.80 -10.04 18.72
CA GLY A 244 -9.56 -8.97 19.35
C GLY A 244 -10.73 -8.46 18.49
N VAL A 245 -11.14 -9.20 17.47
CA VAL A 245 -12.29 -8.95 16.61
C VAL A 245 -13.15 -10.22 16.54
N GLU A 246 -14.44 -10.06 16.31
CA GLU A 246 -15.39 -11.16 16.13
C GLU A 246 -16.07 -11.01 14.77
N LEU A 247 -16.27 -12.14 14.07
CA LEU A 247 -17.01 -12.15 12.82
C LEU A 247 -18.49 -11.82 13.03
N ASP A 248 -19.03 -11.07 12.11
CA ASP A 248 -20.44 -10.83 11.93
C ASP A 248 -20.96 -11.82 10.87
N GLU A 249 -21.55 -12.92 11.31
CA GLU A 249 -21.99 -14.01 10.44
C GLU A 249 -23.06 -13.56 9.43
N GLU A 250 -23.95 -12.62 9.81
CA GLU A 250 -24.97 -12.09 8.89
C GLU A 250 -24.32 -11.31 7.76
N LYS A 251 -23.28 -10.54 8.04
CA LYS A 251 -22.52 -9.82 7.02
C LYS A 251 -21.67 -10.77 6.17
N MET A 252 -21.09 -11.80 6.75
CA MET A 252 -20.38 -12.83 6.02
C MET A 252 -21.30 -13.48 4.98
N ASP A 253 -22.51 -13.89 5.38
CA ASP A 253 -23.50 -14.47 4.49
C ASP A 253 -23.95 -13.48 3.39
N LYS A 254 -24.18 -12.22 3.77
CA LYS A 254 -24.54 -11.14 2.84
C LYS A 254 -23.49 -10.96 1.75
N TYR A 255 -22.22 -10.81 2.14
CA TYR A 255 -21.16 -10.58 1.17
C TYR A 255 -20.75 -11.83 0.41
N GLY A 256 -20.88 -13.02 1.01
CA GLY A 256 -20.75 -14.30 0.31
C GLY A 256 -21.75 -14.44 -0.82
N LYS A 257 -23.04 -14.20 -0.56
CA LYS A 257 -24.08 -14.17 -1.60
C LYS A 257 -23.82 -13.12 -2.67
N TYR A 258 -23.39 -11.93 -2.26
CA TYR A 258 -23.05 -10.89 -3.22
C TYR A 258 -21.90 -11.32 -4.15
N TYR A 259 -20.88 -12.01 -3.61
CA TYR A 259 -19.80 -12.57 -4.42
C TYR A 259 -20.28 -13.67 -5.38
N GLU A 260 -21.14 -14.58 -4.90
CA GLU A 260 -21.75 -15.62 -5.76
C GLU A 260 -22.55 -15.04 -6.92
N GLU A 261 -23.28 -13.93 -6.69
CA GLU A 261 -24.08 -13.27 -7.71
C GLU A 261 -23.28 -12.44 -8.70
N LYS A 262 -22.23 -11.75 -8.24
CA LYS A 262 -21.48 -10.75 -9.03
C LYS A 262 -20.17 -11.29 -9.56
N GLY A 263 -19.65 -12.36 -8.97
CA GLY A 263 -18.33 -12.91 -9.28
C GLY A 263 -17.19 -12.01 -8.83
N ASP A 264 -16.00 -12.30 -9.30
CA ASP A 264 -14.83 -11.50 -9.03
C ASP A 264 -14.97 -10.10 -9.63
N TYR A 265 -15.06 -9.13 -8.77
CA TYR A 265 -15.29 -7.74 -9.13
C TYR A 265 -13.97 -6.97 -9.39
N TYR A 266 -12.84 -7.56 -9.04
CA TYR A 266 -11.53 -6.92 -9.11
C TYR A 266 -11.16 -6.47 -10.53
N ALA A 267 -11.44 -7.29 -11.53
CA ALA A 267 -11.15 -6.98 -12.92
C ALA A 267 -11.92 -5.77 -13.49
N ARG A 268 -13.02 -5.36 -12.85
CA ARG A 268 -13.87 -4.26 -13.36
C ARG A 268 -13.47 -2.89 -12.79
N PHE A 269 -12.68 -2.84 -11.72
CA PHE A 269 -12.32 -1.59 -11.04
C PHE A 269 -11.18 -0.81 -11.70
N HIS A 270 -10.36 -1.48 -12.48
CA HIS A 270 -9.18 -0.89 -13.10
C HIS A 270 -9.43 -0.38 -14.51
N GLN A 271 -10.66 -0.46 -14.99
CA GLN A 271 -11.02 -0.01 -16.33
C GLN A 271 -11.94 1.21 -16.24
N ASP A 272 -11.45 2.37 -16.66
CA ASP A 272 -12.32 3.54 -16.88
C ASP A 272 -13.18 3.29 -18.11
N PRO A 273 -14.52 3.19 -17.99
CA PRO A 273 -15.41 2.99 -19.13
C PRO A 273 -15.32 4.07 -20.21
N ARG A 274 -14.82 5.27 -19.85
CA ARG A 274 -14.63 6.41 -20.76
C ARG A 274 -13.33 6.28 -21.57
N ARG A 275 -12.46 5.38 -21.16
CA ARG A 275 -11.13 5.17 -21.74
C ARG A 275 -10.87 3.68 -21.94
N PRO A 276 -11.64 3.05 -22.84
CA PRO A 276 -11.55 1.60 -23.07
C PRO A 276 -10.19 1.16 -23.65
N GLU A 277 -9.43 2.08 -24.18
CA GLU A 277 -8.04 1.86 -24.64
C GLU A 277 -7.04 1.74 -23.50
N TRP A 278 -7.41 2.11 -22.27
CA TRP A 278 -6.54 1.92 -21.13
C TRP A 278 -6.63 0.48 -20.66
N TYR A 279 -5.49 -0.17 -20.66
CA TYR A 279 -5.41 -1.48 -20.05
C TYR A 279 -5.63 -1.34 -18.55
N PRO A 280 -6.51 -2.18 -17.96
CA PRO A 280 -6.52 -2.29 -16.52
C PRO A 280 -5.08 -2.58 -16.09
N ASN A 281 -4.64 -1.91 -15.04
CA ASN A 281 -3.40 -2.26 -14.39
C ASN A 281 -3.62 -3.64 -13.74
N VAL A 282 -3.54 -4.67 -14.57
CA VAL A 282 -3.50 -6.02 -14.08
C VAL A 282 -2.11 -6.17 -13.51
N SER A 283 -1.99 -5.89 -12.21
CA SER A 283 -0.84 -6.40 -11.49
C SER A 283 -0.78 -7.88 -11.82
N GLY A 284 0.25 -8.28 -12.53
CA GLY A 284 0.46 -9.68 -12.81
C GLY A 284 0.41 -10.42 -11.50
N ILE A 285 -0.60 -11.22 -11.37
CA ILE A 285 -0.79 -12.12 -10.24
C ILE A 285 0.32 -13.14 -10.29
#